data_9fcde1ce4092cca3e2a9c43fa0e7d3eb
#
_entry.id   9fcde1ce4092cca3e2a9c43fa0e7d3eb
#
_cell.length_a   1.000
_cell.length_b   1.000
_cell.length_c   1.000
_cell.angle_alpha   90.00
_cell.angle_beta   90.00
_cell.angle_gamma   90.00
#
_symmetry.space_group_name_H-M   'P 1'
#
loop_
_entity.id
_entity.type
_entity.pdbx_description
1 polymer ?
#
loop_
_entity_poly.entity_id
_entity_poly.type
_entity_poly.pdbx_seq_one_letter_code
_entity_poly.pdbx_strand_id
1 'polypeptide(L)'
;MASHSDDIIYPSTVPFLLVHLACLGAIWTGVTPGALLAMVALYVVRMWGVTAGYHRYFSHRAFKTSRLFQFVLAFLAQSTTQKSVLWWGALHRHHHRHSDTPEDIHSPRQDGFWYAHMGWIFSRRNDQADLSAVPDLTRYPELRFLHRFEQFPAIALAVACWALGGWTGLVVGFFWSTVLLYHGTFFINSLAHVHGRVRYVTGDDSRNNWWLAIITLGEGWHNNHHAYQRSVRQGFRWYEFDPTWYVLEALSWLGVVWELGAPPADVVRNERPLGRATLEKVARQLAATFAAGFAERFPDAHFPTREALAARLPSMPSMPSMPPLPSREELAARARELFDGHTVSFDDIVARAHELLAEWRAAAERGAAGDDALGLQPA
;
A
#
# COMPACT_ATOMS: atom_id res chain seq x y z
N MET A 1 11.18 19.47 -4.36
CA MET A 1 11.41 18.03 -4.58
C MET A 1 12.80 17.68 -4.06
N ALA A 2 12.91 17.06 -2.90
CA ALA A 2 14.16 16.42 -2.50
C ALA A 2 14.33 15.20 -3.41
N SER A 3 15.40 15.16 -4.21
CA SER A 3 15.67 14.04 -5.09
C SER A 3 15.90 12.79 -4.23
N HIS A 4 15.08 11.78 -4.38
CA HIS A 4 15.22 10.48 -3.69
C HIS A 4 16.50 9.71 -4.10
N SER A 5 17.33 10.27 -4.99
CA SER A 5 18.52 9.63 -5.55
C SER A 5 19.64 9.38 -4.55
N ASP A 6 19.66 10.09 -3.42
CA ASP A 6 20.72 9.96 -2.41
C ASP A 6 20.37 8.96 -1.27
N ASP A 7 19.24 8.28 -1.37
CA ASP A 7 18.65 7.49 -0.28
C ASP A 7 18.78 5.97 -0.44
N ILE A 8 19.51 5.48 -1.43
CA ILE A 8 19.65 4.04 -1.68
C ILE A 8 20.55 3.37 -0.65
N ILE A 9 20.02 2.34 0.03
CA ILE A 9 20.79 1.54 0.98
C ILE A 9 21.41 0.33 0.28
N TYR A 10 22.68 0.42 0.01
CA TYR A 10 23.44 -0.68 -0.59
C TYR A 10 23.41 -1.99 0.20
N PRO A 11 23.51 -2.05 1.55
CA PRO A 11 23.48 -3.31 2.28
C PRO A 11 22.18 -4.12 2.10
N SER A 12 21.03 -3.46 1.96
CA SER A 12 19.74 -4.14 1.71
C SER A 12 19.57 -4.53 0.25
N THR A 13 20.17 -3.78 -0.67
CA THR A 13 20.12 -4.03 -2.11
C THR A 13 20.91 -5.28 -2.50
N VAL A 14 22.08 -5.50 -1.88
CA VAL A 14 22.96 -6.65 -2.22
C VAL A 14 22.28 -8.00 -2.03
N PRO A 15 21.70 -8.34 -0.86
CA PRO A 15 20.97 -9.59 -0.68
C PRO A 15 19.84 -9.80 -1.68
N PHE A 16 19.08 -8.75 -1.99
CA PHE A 16 18.00 -8.80 -2.98
C PHE A 16 18.52 -9.19 -4.37
N LEU A 17 19.60 -8.53 -4.85
CA LEU A 17 20.22 -8.86 -6.13
C LEU A 17 20.80 -10.26 -6.13
N LEU A 18 21.46 -10.68 -5.05
CA LEU A 18 22.03 -12.01 -4.93
C LEU A 18 20.98 -13.11 -5.01
N VAL A 19 19.80 -12.94 -4.41
CA VAL A 19 18.69 -13.89 -4.51
C VAL A 19 18.20 -14.01 -5.98
N HIS A 20 18.12 -12.92 -6.71
CA HIS A 20 17.75 -12.94 -8.13
C HIS A 20 18.83 -13.63 -8.99
N LEU A 21 20.09 -13.28 -8.78
CA LEU A 21 21.21 -13.91 -9.47
C LEU A 21 21.34 -15.41 -9.18
N ALA A 22 21.05 -15.83 -7.92
CA ALA A 22 21.04 -17.23 -7.54
C ALA A 22 20.04 -18.08 -8.34
N CYS A 23 18.97 -17.48 -8.87
CA CYS A 23 18.04 -18.16 -9.77
C CYS A 23 18.70 -18.65 -11.06
N LEU A 24 19.76 -17.97 -11.54
CA LEU A 24 20.56 -18.40 -12.70
C LEU A 24 21.31 -19.70 -12.44
N GLY A 25 21.49 -20.08 -11.17
CA GLY A 25 22.08 -21.36 -10.78
C GLY A 25 21.39 -22.58 -11.37
N ALA A 26 20.11 -22.45 -11.80
CA ALA A 26 19.39 -23.50 -12.50
C ALA A 26 20.05 -23.96 -13.82
N ILE A 27 20.90 -23.10 -14.42
CA ILE A 27 21.70 -23.46 -15.61
C ILE A 27 22.63 -24.62 -15.31
N TRP A 28 23.16 -24.69 -14.07
CA TRP A 28 24.10 -25.73 -13.64
C TRP A 28 23.43 -26.86 -12.85
N THR A 29 22.43 -26.53 -12.03
CA THR A 29 21.76 -27.54 -11.19
C THR A 29 20.68 -28.32 -11.96
N GLY A 30 20.25 -27.80 -13.11
CA GLY A 30 19.10 -28.30 -13.84
C GLY A 30 17.77 -27.96 -13.15
N VAL A 31 16.69 -28.34 -13.80
CA VAL A 31 15.32 -28.19 -13.30
C VAL A 31 14.62 -29.54 -13.37
N THR A 32 14.11 -30.03 -12.24
CA THR A 32 13.39 -31.30 -12.14
C THR A 32 11.90 -31.09 -11.85
N PRO A 33 11.00 -32.01 -12.25
CA PRO A 33 9.59 -31.89 -11.91
C PRO A 33 9.33 -31.79 -10.40
N GLY A 34 10.10 -32.53 -9.58
CA GLY A 34 10.02 -32.45 -8.13
C GLY A 34 10.41 -31.07 -7.56
N ALA A 35 11.46 -30.45 -8.12
CA ALA A 35 11.87 -29.10 -7.72
C ALA A 35 10.86 -28.03 -8.15
N LEU A 36 10.22 -28.17 -9.33
CA LEU A 36 9.13 -27.31 -9.76
C LEU A 36 7.90 -27.45 -8.86
N LEU A 37 7.53 -28.66 -8.48
CA LEU A 37 6.45 -28.91 -7.53
C LEU A 37 6.77 -28.27 -6.17
N ALA A 38 7.99 -28.43 -5.68
CA ALA A 38 8.46 -27.80 -4.45
C ALA A 38 8.41 -26.25 -4.56
N MET A 39 8.82 -25.67 -5.68
CA MET A 39 8.73 -24.24 -5.94
C MET A 39 7.29 -23.73 -5.84
N VAL A 40 6.33 -24.39 -6.49
CA VAL A 40 4.92 -24.00 -6.46
C VAL A 40 4.35 -24.16 -5.05
N ALA A 41 4.62 -25.29 -4.38
CA ALA A 41 4.16 -25.54 -3.03
C ALA A 41 4.72 -24.48 -2.03
N LEU A 42 6.02 -24.19 -2.11
CA LEU A 42 6.66 -23.17 -1.28
C LEU A 42 6.14 -21.77 -1.58
N TYR A 43 5.87 -21.46 -2.86
CA TYR A 43 5.23 -20.19 -3.22
C TYR A 43 3.86 -20.06 -2.53
N VAL A 44 2.98 -21.04 -2.69
CA VAL A 44 1.62 -21.01 -2.14
C VAL A 44 1.63 -20.93 -0.62
N VAL A 45 2.40 -21.81 0.06
CA VAL A 45 2.46 -21.85 1.53
C VAL A 45 3.04 -20.56 2.09
N ARG A 46 4.09 -20.02 1.48
CA ARG A 46 4.75 -18.79 1.94
C ARG A 46 3.94 -17.54 1.58
N MET A 47 3.27 -17.52 0.41
CA MET A 47 2.32 -16.46 0.08
C MET A 47 1.17 -16.44 1.09
N TRP A 48 0.65 -17.60 1.49
CA TRP A 48 -0.32 -17.68 2.59
C TRP A 48 0.28 -17.13 3.90
N GLY A 49 1.55 -17.39 4.19
CA GLY A 49 2.26 -16.78 5.32
C GLY A 49 2.32 -15.25 5.26
N VAL A 50 2.49 -14.67 4.07
CA VAL A 50 2.41 -13.20 3.87
C VAL A 50 0.99 -12.71 4.13
N THR A 51 0.01 -13.33 3.49
CA THR A 51 -1.37 -12.84 3.48
C THR A 51 -2.07 -13.05 4.82
N ALA A 52 -2.03 -14.28 5.38
CA ALA A 52 -2.61 -14.57 6.69
C ALA A 52 -1.77 -14.00 7.83
N GLY A 53 -0.42 -14.11 7.73
CA GLY A 53 0.52 -13.67 8.76
C GLY A 53 0.78 -12.17 8.73
N TYR A 54 1.73 -11.73 7.90
CA TYR A 54 2.12 -10.31 7.87
C TYR A 54 0.91 -9.39 7.75
N HIS A 55 0.04 -9.63 6.80
CA HIS A 55 -1.02 -8.71 6.44
C HIS A 55 -2.23 -8.80 7.40
N ARG A 56 -2.99 -9.90 7.36
CA ARG A 56 -4.27 -9.98 8.09
C ARG A 56 -4.10 -10.10 9.60
N TYR A 57 -3.05 -10.81 10.07
CA TYR A 57 -2.83 -10.99 11.50
C TYR A 57 -1.99 -9.87 12.13
N PHE A 58 -0.72 -9.71 11.70
CA PHE A 58 0.22 -8.79 12.36
C PHE A 58 -0.10 -7.34 12.10
N SER A 59 -0.57 -6.98 10.89
CA SER A 59 -0.92 -5.60 10.58
C SER A 59 -2.32 -5.22 11.04
N HIS A 60 -3.34 -6.00 10.64
CA HIS A 60 -4.74 -5.59 10.78
C HIS A 60 -5.49 -6.23 11.94
N ARG A 61 -4.91 -7.24 12.61
CA ARG A 61 -5.59 -7.94 13.71
C ARG A 61 -6.98 -8.47 13.28
N ALA A 62 -7.09 -8.96 12.05
CA ALA A 62 -8.35 -9.40 11.47
C ALA A 62 -8.91 -10.68 12.12
N PHE A 63 -8.11 -11.41 12.86
CA PHE A 63 -8.51 -12.60 13.64
C PHE A 63 -7.63 -12.76 14.88
N LYS A 64 -8.01 -13.69 15.76
CA LYS A 64 -7.23 -14.07 16.93
C LYS A 64 -6.71 -15.49 16.80
N THR A 65 -5.62 -15.80 17.51
CA THR A 65 -5.02 -17.13 17.57
C THR A 65 -4.21 -17.33 18.85
N SER A 66 -3.76 -18.57 19.09
CA SER A 66 -2.88 -18.90 20.21
C SER A 66 -1.48 -18.29 20.00
N ARG A 67 -0.76 -18.09 21.10
CA ARG A 67 0.62 -17.60 21.06
C ARG A 67 1.58 -18.51 20.27
N LEU A 68 1.35 -19.83 20.34
CA LEU A 68 2.12 -20.80 19.55
C LEU A 68 1.86 -20.62 18.05
N PHE A 69 0.60 -20.51 17.63
CA PHE A 69 0.29 -20.35 16.22
C PHE A 69 0.70 -18.97 15.71
N GLN A 70 0.66 -17.93 16.56
CA GLN A 70 1.25 -16.60 16.26
C GLN A 70 2.73 -16.75 15.90
N PHE A 71 3.51 -17.54 16.67
CA PHE A 71 4.91 -17.79 16.36
C PHE A 71 5.08 -18.53 15.04
N VAL A 72 4.27 -19.57 14.79
CA VAL A 72 4.29 -20.31 13.52
C VAL A 72 3.99 -19.37 12.33
N LEU A 73 2.98 -18.51 12.44
CA LEU A 73 2.68 -17.50 11.42
C LEU A 73 3.85 -16.54 11.19
N ALA A 74 4.49 -16.07 12.28
CA ALA A 74 5.62 -15.16 12.19
C ALA A 74 6.82 -15.84 11.48
N PHE A 75 7.13 -17.08 11.88
CA PHE A 75 8.22 -17.86 11.29
C PHE A 75 7.96 -18.12 9.80
N LEU A 76 6.74 -18.51 9.44
CA LEU A 76 6.36 -18.76 8.06
C LEU A 76 6.42 -17.47 7.22
N ALA A 77 5.87 -16.37 7.73
CA ALA A 77 5.91 -15.08 7.05
C ALA A 77 7.38 -14.63 6.82
N GLN A 78 8.23 -14.68 7.85
CA GLN A 78 9.63 -14.25 7.73
C GLN A 78 10.47 -15.18 6.85
N SER A 79 10.05 -16.43 6.63
CA SER A 79 10.73 -17.31 5.66
C SER A 79 10.71 -16.76 4.24
N THR A 80 9.87 -15.75 3.96
CA THR A 80 9.76 -15.05 2.68
C THR A 80 10.83 -13.98 2.45
N THR A 81 11.72 -13.74 3.42
CA THR A 81 12.79 -12.72 3.38
C THR A 81 12.30 -11.27 3.26
N GLN A 82 11.08 -10.96 3.72
CA GLN A 82 10.50 -9.62 3.67
C GLN A 82 10.60 -8.89 5.03
N LYS A 83 11.76 -8.98 5.69
CA LYS A 83 11.99 -8.37 7.01
C LYS A 83 11.19 -9.06 8.13
N SER A 84 11.19 -8.47 9.33
CA SER A 84 10.47 -9.04 10.47
C SER A 84 8.99 -8.64 10.49
N VAL A 85 8.17 -9.42 11.22
CA VAL A 85 6.73 -9.08 11.40
C VAL A 85 6.52 -7.75 12.15
N LEU A 86 7.48 -7.31 12.97
CA LEU A 86 7.40 -6.01 13.64
C LEU A 86 7.62 -4.88 12.66
N TRP A 87 8.65 -4.98 11.82
CA TRP A 87 8.94 -4.00 10.77
C TRP A 87 7.78 -3.92 9.77
N TRP A 88 7.36 -5.08 9.26
CA TRP A 88 6.29 -5.15 8.26
C TRP A 88 4.97 -4.59 8.78
N GLY A 89 4.58 -4.97 10.01
CA GLY A 89 3.36 -4.47 10.64
C GLY A 89 3.39 -2.96 10.90
N ALA A 90 4.53 -2.40 11.31
CA ALA A 90 4.68 -0.97 11.56
C ALA A 90 4.55 -0.17 10.25
N LEU A 91 5.29 -0.55 9.20
CA LEU A 91 5.24 0.15 7.91
C LEU A 91 3.89 -0.01 7.21
N HIS A 92 3.28 -1.19 7.27
CA HIS A 92 1.98 -1.41 6.64
C HIS A 92 0.85 -0.61 7.33
N ARG A 93 0.89 -0.49 8.67
CA ARG A 93 -0.03 0.40 9.41
C ARG A 93 0.22 1.88 9.08
N HIS A 94 1.48 2.26 8.80
CA HIS A 94 1.80 3.61 8.33
C HIS A 94 1.22 3.84 6.94
N HIS A 95 1.44 2.92 5.99
CA HIS A 95 0.86 2.97 4.65
C HIS A 95 -0.66 3.19 4.68
N HIS A 96 -1.42 2.40 5.45
CA HIS A 96 -2.87 2.58 5.53
C HIS A 96 -3.32 3.94 6.08
N ARG A 97 -2.53 4.56 6.96
CA ARG A 97 -2.84 5.92 7.46
C ARG A 97 -2.59 6.98 6.39
N HIS A 98 -1.59 6.76 5.55
CA HIS A 98 -1.07 7.75 4.60
C HIS A 98 -1.17 7.33 3.14
N SER A 99 -1.92 6.26 2.84
CA SER A 99 -2.01 5.67 1.49
C SER A 99 -2.22 6.73 0.41
N ASP A 100 -1.31 6.74 -0.58
CA ASP A 100 -1.26 7.66 -1.70
C ASP A 100 -1.12 9.16 -1.36
N THR A 101 -0.67 9.48 -0.12
CA THR A 101 -0.24 10.84 0.25
C THR A 101 1.29 10.97 0.16
N PRO A 102 1.85 12.20 0.25
CA PRO A 102 3.31 12.39 0.23
C PRO A 102 4.07 11.66 1.36
N GLU A 103 3.39 11.29 2.45
CA GLU A 103 3.94 10.51 3.57
C GLU A 103 3.90 9.01 3.34
N ASP A 104 3.26 8.53 2.27
CA ASP A 104 3.23 7.11 1.94
C ASP A 104 4.63 6.61 1.59
N ILE A 105 4.91 5.37 1.99
CA ILE A 105 6.24 4.76 1.80
C ILE A 105 6.43 4.16 0.41
N HIS A 106 5.35 3.90 -0.32
CA HIS A 106 5.40 3.22 -1.62
C HIS A 106 4.21 3.56 -2.54
N SER A 107 3.85 4.84 -2.65
CA SER A 107 2.77 5.25 -3.54
C SER A 107 3.22 5.35 -5.00
N PRO A 108 2.56 4.67 -5.96
CA PRO A 108 2.81 4.90 -7.38
C PRO A 108 2.45 6.31 -7.83
N ARG A 109 1.48 6.94 -7.18
CA ARG A 109 1.06 8.32 -7.46
C ARG A 109 2.15 9.32 -7.13
N GLN A 110 2.88 9.11 -6.00
CA GLN A 110 3.87 10.05 -5.49
C GLN A 110 5.25 9.82 -6.11
N ASP A 111 5.68 8.56 -6.17
CA ASP A 111 7.07 8.21 -6.47
C ASP A 111 7.20 7.37 -7.76
N GLY A 112 6.08 7.06 -8.43
CA GLY A 112 6.04 6.27 -9.64
C GLY A 112 6.01 4.75 -9.42
N PHE A 113 5.64 4.02 -10.48
CA PHE A 113 5.40 2.58 -10.44
C PHE A 113 6.59 1.75 -9.95
N TRP A 114 7.78 1.99 -10.45
CA TRP A 114 8.97 1.17 -10.12
C TRP A 114 9.48 1.42 -8.71
N TYR A 115 9.33 2.65 -8.20
CA TYR A 115 9.63 2.93 -6.81
C TYR A 115 8.65 2.20 -5.90
N ALA A 116 7.35 2.30 -6.14
CA ALA A 116 6.33 1.60 -5.38
C ALA A 116 6.46 0.07 -5.47
N HIS A 117 6.87 -0.46 -6.64
CA HIS A 117 7.08 -1.89 -6.81
C HIS A 117 8.24 -2.43 -5.98
N MET A 118 9.42 -1.84 -6.07
CA MET A 118 10.60 -2.35 -5.36
C MET A 118 11.58 -1.27 -4.87
N GLY A 119 11.58 -0.05 -5.40
CA GLY A 119 12.54 0.98 -5.05
C GLY A 119 12.47 1.38 -3.57
N TRP A 120 11.28 1.42 -3.00
CA TRP A 120 11.02 1.83 -1.63
C TRP A 120 11.73 0.96 -0.55
N ILE A 121 11.99 -0.33 -0.84
CA ILE A 121 12.68 -1.24 0.10
C ILE A 121 14.16 -0.91 0.26
N PHE A 122 14.73 -0.13 -0.66
CA PHE A 122 16.12 0.31 -0.66
C PHE A 122 16.31 1.70 -0.08
N SER A 123 15.23 2.40 0.26
CA SER A 123 15.28 3.73 0.85
C SER A 123 15.63 3.67 2.34
N ARG A 124 16.58 4.51 2.78
CA ARG A 124 17.00 4.60 4.19
C ARG A 124 15.85 4.92 5.13
N ARG A 125 14.93 5.77 4.70
CA ARG A 125 13.74 6.15 5.49
C ARG A 125 12.89 4.95 5.90
N ASN A 126 12.93 3.86 5.09
CA ASN A 126 12.11 2.67 5.28
C ASN A 126 12.88 1.50 5.92
N ASP A 127 14.19 1.63 6.14
CA ASP A 127 15.01 0.53 6.70
C ASP A 127 14.66 0.24 8.16
N GLN A 128 14.46 1.31 8.95
CA GLN A 128 14.06 1.21 10.35
C GLN A 128 12.61 1.62 10.52
N ALA A 129 11.79 0.70 11.05
CA ALA A 129 10.41 0.98 11.37
C ALA A 129 10.28 1.58 12.78
N ASP A 130 9.34 2.50 12.95
CA ASP A 130 8.94 2.95 14.29
C ASP A 130 8.16 1.84 15.00
N LEU A 131 8.84 1.10 15.86
CA LEU A 131 8.24 0.00 16.62
C LEU A 131 7.24 0.47 17.68
N SER A 132 7.19 1.78 18.00
CA SER A 132 6.15 2.32 18.88
C SER A 132 4.76 2.25 18.25
N ALA A 133 4.67 2.11 16.92
CA ALA A 133 3.43 1.91 16.18
C ALA A 133 2.82 0.50 16.35
N VAL A 134 3.60 -0.45 16.90
CA VAL A 134 3.20 -1.86 17.08
C VAL A 134 3.41 -2.39 18.50
N PRO A 135 2.98 -1.67 19.56
CA PRO A 135 3.21 -2.06 20.96
C PRO A 135 2.52 -3.38 21.31
N ASP A 136 1.44 -3.69 20.61
CA ASP A 136 0.70 -4.94 20.67
C ASP A 136 1.49 -6.15 20.19
N LEU A 137 2.54 -5.94 19.36
CA LEU A 137 3.45 -6.97 18.86
C LEU A 137 4.76 -7.02 19.64
N THR A 138 5.34 -5.86 19.96
CA THR A 138 6.65 -5.76 20.64
C THR A 138 6.66 -6.33 22.07
N ARG A 139 5.49 -6.51 22.68
CA ARG A 139 5.36 -7.16 24.00
C ARG A 139 5.75 -8.64 24.00
N TYR A 140 5.78 -9.30 22.83
CA TYR A 140 6.09 -10.72 22.72
C TYR A 140 7.59 -10.96 22.52
N PRO A 141 8.30 -11.62 23.46
CA PRO A 141 9.75 -11.83 23.36
C PRO A 141 10.15 -12.67 22.13
N GLU A 142 9.33 -13.65 21.73
CA GLU A 142 9.56 -14.46 20.53
C GLU A 142 9.48 -13.65 19.23
N LEU A 143 8.61 -12.64 19.15
CA LEU A 143 8.57 -11.76 17.99
C LEU A 143 9.76 -10.80 17.95
N ARG A 144 10.23 -10.34 19.13
CA ARG A 144 11.48 -9.58 19.24
C ARG A 144 12.71 -10.43 18.87
N PHE A 145 12.72 -11.70 19.26
CA PHE A 145 13.75 -12.64 18.83
C PHE A 145 13.79 -12.76 17.30
N LEU A 146 12.64 -13.03 16.66
CA LEU A 146 12.53 -13.09 15.22
C LEU A 146 12.86 -11.76 14.53
N HIS A 147 12.59 -10.62 15.17
CA HIS A 147 12.99 -9.32 14.65
C HIS A 147 14.52 -9.15 14.67
N ARG A 148 15.17 -9.54 15.77
CA ARG A 148 16.65 -9.49 15.89
C ARG A 148 17.35 -10.42 14.90
N PHE A 149 16.75 -11.58 14.63
CA PHE A 149 17.29 -12.63 13.74
C PHE A 149 16.36 -12.84 12.55
N GLU A 150 16.03 -11.76 11.85
CA GLU A 150 14.98 -11.74 10.82
C GLU A 150 15.24 -12.70 9.66
N GLN A 151 16.49 -13.02 9.35
CA GLN A 151 16.86 -13.95 8.29
C GLN A 151 16.82 -15.43 8.72
N PHE A 152 16.72 -15.71 10.01
CA PHE A 152 16.75 -17.08 10.53
C PHE A 152 15.71 -18.00 9.89
N PRO A 153 14.42 -17.63 9.78
CA PRO A 153 13.42 -18.50 9.14
C PRO A 153 13.71 -18.79 7.67
N ALA A 154 14.21 -17.81 6.93
CA ALA A 154 14.56 -17.99 5.53
C ALA A 154 15.78 -18.89 5.34
N ILE A 155 16.83 -18.71 6.17
CA ILE A 155 18.02 -19.55 6.15
C ILE A 155 17.65 -20.99 6.51
N ALA A 156 16.82 -21.19 7.55
CA ALA A 156 16.36 -22.53 7.95
C ALA A 156 15.61 -23.23 6.80
N LEU A 157 14.75 -22.51 6.10
CA LEU A 157 14.03 -23.05 4.93
C LEU A 157 14.98 -23.34 3.76
N ALA A 158 15.93 -22.46 3.46
CA ALA A 158 16.92 -22.66 2.41
C ALA A 158 17.77 -23.93 2.67
N VAL A 159 18.22 -24.11 3.91
CA VAL A 159 18.95 -25.31 4.34
C VAL A 159 18.08 -26.55 4.20
N ALA A 160 16.81 -26.50 4.59
CA ALA A 160 15.88 -27.61 4.42
C ALA A 160 15.69 -27.97 2.93
N CYS A 161 15.52 -26.98 2.07
CA CYS A 161 15.40 -27.18 0.62
C CYS A 161 16.66 -27.84 0.03
N TRP A 162 17.83 -27.40 0.48
CA TRP A 162 19.11 -27.99 0.07
C TRP A 162 19.27 -29.44 0.60
N ALA A 163 18.96 -29.68 1.85
CA ALA A 163 19.08 -30.98 2.46
C ALA A 163 18.16 -32.05 1.84
N LEU A 164 16.95 -31.65 1.45
CA LEU A 164 15.95 -32.53 0.86
C LEU A 164 16.06 -32.68 -0.66
N GLY A 165 16.47 -31.62 -1.37
CA GLY A 165 16.48 -31.58 -2.83
C GLY A 165 17.82 -31.22 -3.46
N GLY A 166 18.91 -31.18 -2.66
CA GLY A 166 20.24 -30.77 -3.13
C GLY A 166 20.25 -29.36 -3.68
N TRP A 167 21.19 -29.07 -4.55
CA TRP A 167 21.33 -27.75 -5.17
C TRP A 167 20.09 -27.36 -6.02
N THR A 168 19.45 -28.32 -6.69
CA THR A 168 18.22 -28.06 -7.45
C THR A 168 17.07 -27.67 -6.51
N GLY A 169 16.94 -28.32 -5.36
CA GLY A 169 15.95 -27.95 -4.32
C GLY A 169 16.20 -26.55 -3.77
N LEU A 170 17.46 -26.17 -3.54
CA LEU A 170 17.80 -24.81 -3.12
C LEU A 170 17.52 -23.77 -4.22
N VAL A 171 18.00 -24.00 -5.45
CA VAL A 171 17.90 -23.00 -6.52
C VAL A 171 16.47 -22.88 -7.03
N VAL A 172 15.86 -23.98 -7.44
CA VAL A 172 14.52 -23.97 -8.03
C VAL A 172 13.45 -23.92 -6.92
N GLY A 173 13.57 -24.75 -5.88
CA GLY A 173 12.59 -24.78 -4.80
C GLY A 173 12.57 -23.48 -4.01
N PHE A 174 13.71 -23.06 -3.45
CA PHE A 174 13.77 -21.89 -2.56
C PHE A 174 13.92 -20.56 -3.32
N PHE A 175 14.99 -20.36 -4.13
CA PHE A 175 15.24 -19.04 -4.72
C PHE A 175 14.19 -18.65 -5.76
N TRP A 176 13.76 -19.54 -6.66
CA TRP A 176 12.71 -19.21 -7.63
C TRP A 176 11.39 -18.88 -6.93
N SER A 177 10.97 -19.69 -5.94
CA SER A 177 9.75 -19.38 -5.19
C SER A 177 9.85 -18.07 -4.43
N THR A 178 11.06 -17.69 -3.95
CA THR A 178 11.30 -16.42 -3.25
C THR A 178 11.17 -15.24 -4.19
N VAL A 179 11.79 -15.27 -5.38
CA VAL A 179 11.70 -14.18 -6.36
C VAL A 179 10.28 -14.01 -6.88
N LEU A 180 9.60 -15.11 -7.22
CA LEU A 180 8.19 -15.06 -7.63
C LEU A 180 7.30 -14.44 -6.54
N LEU A 181 7.55 -14.80 -5.28
CA LEU A 181 6.81 -14.28 -4.15
C LEU A 181 7.09 -12.78 -3.91
N TYR A 182 8.33 -12.32 -4.05
CA TYR A 182 8.65 -10.90 -3.98
C TYR A 182 7.80 -10.10 -4.96
N HIS A 183 7.84 -10.45 -6.24
CA HIS A 183 7.10 -9.72 -7.24
C HIS A 183 5.60 -9.86 -7.09
N GLY A 184 5.09 -11.02 -6.67
CA GLY A 184 3.68 -11.20 -6.32
C GLY A 184 3.24 -10.21 -5.23
N THR A 185 4.00 -10.09 -4.14
CA THR A 185 3.72 -9.14 -3.04
C THR A 185 3.88 -7.69 -3.50
N PHE A 186 4.96 -7.38 -4.24
CA PHE A 186 5.24 -6.01 -4.69
C PHE A 186 4.20 -5.47 -5.67
N PHE A 187 3.52 -6.33 -6.44
CA PHE A 187 2.39 -5.93 -7.27
C PHE A 187 1.21 -5.39 -6.46
N ILE A 188 1.07 -5.77 -5.20
CA ILE A 188 0.04 -5.18 -4.34
C ILE A 188 0.36 -3.70 -4.08
N ASN A 189 1.62 -3.35 -3.85
CA ASN A 189 2.02 -1.96 -3.61
C ASN A 189 1.96 -1.10 -4.89
N SER A 190 2.23 -1.68 -6.05
CA SER A 190 2.31 -0.95 -7.32
C SER A 190 1.06 -1.13 -8.18
N LEU A 191 0.83 -2.34 -8.68
CA LEU A 191 -0.21 -2.60 -9.69
C LEU A 191 -1.62 -2.49 -9.12
N ALA A 192 -1.83 -2.89 -7.85
CA ALA A 192 -3.15 -2.77 -7.21
C ALA A 192 -3.55 -1.32 -6.87
N HIS A 193 -2.65 -0.34 -7.06
CA HIS A 193 -2.95 1.08 -7.02
C HIS A 193 -3.03 1.74 -8.41
N VAL A 194 -2.75 0.99 -9.50
CA VAL A 194 -2.76 1.52 -10.87
C VAL A 194 -3.80 0.84 -11.74
N HIS A 195 -3.98 -0.47 -11.58
CA HIS A 195 -4.81 -1.28 -12.49
C HIS A 195 -5.85 -2.12 -11.73
N GLY A 196 -7.11 -1.99 -12.13
CA GLY A 196 -8.24 -2.71 -11.55
C GLY A 196 -9.48 -1.82 -11.42
N ARG A 197 -10.46 -2.29 -10.66
CA ARG A 197 -11.74 -1.59 -10.45
C ARG A 197 -11.80 -0.96 -9.06
N VAL A 198 -12.24 0.27 -8.98
CA VAL A 198 -12.61 0.96 -7.73
C VAL A 198 -14.08 0.66 -7.44
N ARG A 199 -14.37 0.07 -6.30
CA ARG A 199 -15.76 -0.16 -5.83
C ARG A 199 -16.14 0.78 -4.72
N TYR A 200 -15.19 1.05 -3.83
CA TYR A 200 -15.38 1.89 -2.66
C TYR A 200 -14.53 3.14 -2.76
N VAL A 201 -15.09 4.26 -2.34
CA VAL A 201 -14.35 5.52 -2.23
C VAL A 201 -13.53 5.47 -0.93
N THR A 202 -12.22 5.23 -1.06
CA THR A 202 -11.29 5.06 0.06
C THR A 202 -10.39 6.28 0.29
N GLY A 203 -10.35 7.18 -0.69
CA GLY A 203 -9.45 8.33 -0.69
C GLY A 203 -8.01 7.99 -1.09
N ASP A 204 -7.80 6.83 -1.69
CA ASP A 204 -6.56 6.35 -2.28
C ASP A 204 -6.84 5.68 -3.62
N ASP A 205 -5.79 5.22 -4.31
CA ASP A 205 -5.89 4.61 -5.65
C ASP A 205 -6.05 3.09 -5.61
N SER A 206 -6.31 2.51 -4.44
CA SER A 206 -6.50 1.07 -4.30
C SER A 206 -7.58 0.51 -5.23
N ARG A 207 -7.29 -0.63 -5.87
CA ARG A 207 -8.15 -1.23 -6.89
C ARG A 207 -8.32 -2.72 -6.66
N ASN A 208 -9.48 -3.23 -7.02
CA ASN A 208 -9.75 -4.66 -7.06
C ASN A 208 -9.29 -5.24 -8.39
N ASN A 209 -8.41 -6.24 -8.32
CA ASN A 209 -7.85 -6.92 -9.47
C ASN A 209 -7.96 -8.45 -9.27
N TRP A 210 -8.85 -9.10 -10.03
CA TRP A 210 -9.20 -10.51 -9.85
C TRP A 210 -8.03 -11.48 -10.13
N TRP A 211 -7.22 -11.23 -11.18
CA TRP A 211 -6.11 -12.12 -11.50
C TRP A 211 -4.97 -11.94 -10.49
N LEU A 212 -4.75 -10.72 -9.99
CA LEU A 212 -3.82 -10.47 -8.91
C LEU A 212 -4.29 -11.15 -7.61
N ALA A 213 -5.61 -11.20 -7.34
CA ALA A 213 -6.15 -11.96 -6.22
C ALA A 213 -5.87 -13.47 -6.31
N ILE A 214 -5.81 -14.04 -7.51
CA ILE A 214 -5.43 -15.44 -7.69
C ILE A 214 -3.97 -15.67 -7.29
N ILE A 215 -3.05 -14.92 -7.86
CA ILE A 215 -1.61 -15.12 -7.62
C ILE A 215 -1.18 -14.72 -6.20
N THR A 216 -1.89 -13.81 -5.56
CA THR A 216 -1.61 -13.36 -4.18
C THR A 216 -2.57 -13.91 -3.14
N LEU A 217 -3.30 -14.97 -3.47
CA LEU A 217 -4.22 -15.67 -2.58
C LEU A 217 -5.28 -14.78 -1.89
N GLY A 218 -5.77 -13.76 -2.60
CA GLY A 218 -6.85 -12.89 -2.17
C GLY A 218 -6.48 -11.41 -2.03
N GLU A 219 -5.19 -11.03 -1.96
CA GLU A 219 -4.77 -9.64 -1.73
C GLU A 219 -5.09 -8.70 -2.90
N GLY A 220 -5.37 -9.23 -4.09
CA GLY A 220 -5.84 -8.44 -5.24
C GLY A 220 -7.23 -7.81 -5.06
N TRP A 221 -7.99 -8.17 -4.01
CA TRP A 221 -9.21 -7.44 -3.61
C TRP A 221 -8.86 -6.21 -2.77
N HIS A 222 -7.94 -5.41 -3.26
CA HIS A 222 -7.23 -4.40 -2.50
C HIS A 222 -8.09 -3.18 -2.16
N ASN A 223 -8.99 -2.75 -3.06
CA ASN A 223 -9.95 -1.69 -2.75
C ASN A 223 -10.99 -2.12 -1.70
N ASN A 224 -11.44 -3.37 -1.72
CA ASN A 224 -12.28 -3.89 -0.64
C ASN A 224 -11.54 -3.83 0.70
N HIS A 225 -10.26 -4.25 0.70
CA HIS A 225 -9.42 -4.23 1.88
C HIS A 225 -9.22 -2.80 2.43
N HIS A 226 -8.93 -1.82 1.58
CA HIS A 226 -8.81 -0.42 1.98
C HIS A 226 -10.12 0.17 2.51
N ALA A 227 -11.28 -0.31 2.03
CA ALA A 227 -12.58 0.09 2.56
C ALA A 227 -12.86 -0.48 3.95
N TYR A 228 -12.37 -1.69 4.28
CA TYR A 228 -12.53 -2.29 5.61
C TYR A 228 -11.38 -3.25 5.96
N GLN A 229 -10.31 -2.71 6.52
CA GLN A 229 -9.03 -3.37 6.79
C GLN A 229 -9.11 -4.54 7.79
N ARG A 230 -10.09 -4.51 8.72
CA ARG A 230 -10.26 -5.55 9.76
C ARG A 230 -10.97 -6.80 9.27
N SER A 231 -11.34 -6.87 8.00
CA SER A 231 -11.92 -8.08 7.42
C SER A 231 -10.87 -9.15 7.22
N VAL A 232 -11.16 -10.37 7.69
CA VAL A 232 -10.35 -11.54 7.39
C VAL A 232 -10.59 -12.03 5.97
N ARG A 233 -11.78 -11.76 5.40
CA ARG A 233 -12.14 -12.04 4.01
C ARG A 233 -12.03 -10.76 3.20
N GLN A 234 -11.13 -10.72 2.22
CA GLN A 234 -10.96 -9.56 1.36
C GLN A 234 -11.87 -9.60 0.12
N GLY A 235 -12.25 -10.77 -0.33
CA GLY A 235 -13.31 -10.95 -1.32
C GLY A 235 -14.70 -10.76 -0.68
N PHE A 236 -15.28 -9.55 -0.71
CA PHE A 236 -16.56 -9.24 -0.04
C PHE A 236 -17.77 -9.85 -0.72
N ARG A 237 -17.66 -10.19 -2.00
CA ARG A 237 -18.71 -10.87 -2.77
C ARG A 237 -18.45 -12.37 -2.84
N TRP A 238 -19.50 -13.19 -3.01
CA TRP A 238 -19.39 -14.63 -3.03
C TRP A 238 -18.49 -15.17 -4.17
N TYR A 239 -18.40 -14.44 -5.29
CA TYR A 239 -17.60 -14.79 -6.47
C TYR A 239 -16.16 -14.24 -6.39
N GLU A 240 -15.84 -13.46 -5.39
CA GLU A 240 -14.50 -12.92 -5.16
C GLU A 240 -13.67 -13.96 -4.43
N PHE A 241 -12.88 -14.70 -5.20
CA PHE A 241 -12.07 -15.81 -4.74
C PHE A 241 -10.96 -15.34 -3.78
N ASP A 242 -10.95 -15.89 -2.56
CA ASP A 242 -10.00 -15.53 -1.50
C ASP A 242 -9.47 -16.80 -0.80
N PRO A 243 -8.45 -17.46 -1.38
CA PRO A 243 -7.89 -18.70 -0.84
C PRO A 243 -7.40 -18.57 0.60
N THR A 244 -6.84 -17.44 0.97
CA THR A 244 -6.38 -17.20 2.35
C THR A 244 -7.51 -17.28 3.34
N TRP A 245 -8.65 -16.68 3.01
CA TRP A 245 -9.85 -16.76 3.87
C TRP A 245 -10.35 -18.19 4.00
N TYR A 246 -10.42 -18.98 2.90
CA TYR A 246 -10.89 -20.37 3.00
C TYR A 246 -10.04 -21.21 3.94
N VAL A 247 -8.71 -21.04 3.93
CA VAL A 247 -7.82 -21.74 4.87
C VAL A 247 -8.04 -21.24 6.31
N LEU A 248 -8.20 -19.95 6.54
CA LEU A 248 -8.47 -19.40 7.87
C LEU A 248 -9.83 -19.85 8.41
N GLU A 249 -10.84 -19.94 7.56
CA GLU A 249 -12.15 -20.47 7.91
C GLU A 249 -12.04 -21.94 8.35
N ALA A 250 -11.33 -22.78 7.59
CA ALA A 250 -11.09 -24.17 7.96
C ALA A 250 -10.32 -24.30 9.28
N LEU A 251 -9.31 -23.42 9.51
CA LEU A 251 -8.58 -23.39 10.77
C LEU A 251 -9.45 -22.91 11.95
N SER A 252 -10.47 -22.11 11.69
CA SER A 252 -11.42 -21.70 12.72
C SER A 252 -12.32 -22.85 13.18
N TRP A 253 -12.74 -23.72 12.27
CA TRP A 253 -13.48 -24.94 12.63
C TRP A 253 -12.67 -25.89 13.51
N LEU A 254 -11.33 -25.84 13.35
CA LEU A 254 -10.40 -26.63 14.19
C LEU A 254 -10.02 -25.91 15.50
N GLY A 255 -10.52 -24.70 15.75
CA GLY A 255 -10.20 -23.92 16.95
C GLY A 255 -8.75 -23.36 16.99
N VAL A 256 -8.04 -23.39 15.84
CA VAL A 256 -6.67 -22.83 15.72
C VAL A 256 -6.69 -21.32 15.65
N VAL A 257 -7.71 -20.76 14.97
CA VAL A 257 -7.97 -19.33 14.90
C VAL A 257 -9.41 -19.05 15.29
N TRP A 258 -9.71 -17.84 15.78
CA TRP A 258 -11.05 -17.43 16.20
C TRP A 258 -11.25 -15.93 16.04
N GLU A 259 -12.48 -15.45 16.26
CA GLU A 259 -12.89 -14.05 16.08
C GLU A 259 -12.47 -13.51 14.71
N LEU A 260 -12.87 -14.21 13.65
CA LEU A 260 -12.63 -13.80 12.27
C LEU A 260 -13.45 -12.54 11.97
N GLY A 261 -12.76 -11.41 11.74
CA GLY A 261 -13.38 -10.15 11.40
C GLY A 261 -14.11 -10.22 10.06
N ALA A 262 -15.32 -9.69 10.00
CA ALA A 262 -16.10 -9.60 8.76
C ALA A 262 -16.50 -8.15 8.48
N PRO A 263 -16.64 -7.75 7.22
CA PRO A 263 -17.11 -6.42 6.90
C PRO A 263 -18.61 -6.32 7.25
N PRO A 264 -19.04 -5.21 7.88
CA PRO A 264 -20.47 -4.97 8.10
C PRO A 264 -21.24 -4.88 6.78
N ALA A 265 -22.53 -5.23 6.81
CA ALA A 265 -23.35 -5.28 5.61
C ALA A 265 -23.50 -3.94 4.89
N ASP A 266 -23.53 -2.83 5.64
CA ASP A 266 -23.56 -1.46 5.12
C ASP A 266 -22.26 -1.10 4.35
N VAL A 267 -21.09 -1.60 4.79
CA VAL A 267 -19.82 -1.47 4.04
C VAL A 267 -19.90 -2.27 2.75
N VAL A 268 -20.32 -3.56 2.82
CA VAL A 268 -20.40 -4.41 1.62
C VAL A 268 -21.35 -3.82 0.57
N ARG A 269 -22.45 -3.19 0.99
CA ARG A 269 -23.43 -2.53 0.11
C ARG A 269 -23.05 -1.12 -0.31
N ASN A 270 -21.95 -0.57 0.25
CA ASN A 270 -21.51 0.82 0.04
C ASN A 270 -22.55 1.86 0.51
N GLU A 271 -23.23 1.56 1.61
CA GLU A 271 -24.27 2.40 2.24
C GLU A 271 -23.75 3.16 3.46
N ARG A 272 -22.53 2.87 3.91
CA ARG A 272 -21.92 3.55 5.06
C ARG A 272 -21.39 4.93 4.65
N PRO A 273 -21.79 6.01 5.38
CA PRO A 273 -21.20 7.32 5.20
C PRO A 273 -19.68 7.29 5.45
N LEU A 274 -18.94 8.07 4.67
CA LEU A 274 -17.49 8.19 4.85
C LEU A 274 -17.15 8.81 6.20
N GLY A 275 -16.12 8.30 6.83
CA GLY A 275 -15.54 8.96 8.01
C GLY A 275 -14.94 10.32 7.63
N ARG A 276 -14.92 11.26 8.60
CA ARG A 276 -14.44 12.63 8.39
C ARG A 276 -13.06 12.71 7.73
N ALA A 277 -12.11 11.86 8.16
CA ALA A 277 -10.76 11.84 7.59
C ALA A 277 -10.75 11.41 6.12
N THR A 278 -11.52 10.37 5.75
CA THR A 278 -11.65 9.91 4.36
C THR A 278 -12.34 10.96 3.51
N LEU A 279 -13.44 11.55 4.00
CA LEU A 279 -14.17 12.61 3.31
C LEU A 279 -13.25 13.81 3.02
N GLU A 280 -12.49 14.28 4.02
CA GLU A 280 -11.55 15.39 3.86
C GLU A 280 -10.46 15.05 2.83
N LYS A 281 -9.92 13.82 2.87
CA LYS A 281 -8.89 13.35 1.92
C LYS A 281 -9.42 13.34 0.48
N VAL A 282 -10.62 12.79 0.27
CA VAL A 282 -11.26 12.72 -1.07
C VAL A 282 -11.63 14.11 -1.58
N ALA A 283 -12.14 14.97 -0.71
CA ALA A 283 -12.47 16.35 -1.07
C ALA A 283 -11.23 17.16 -1.48
N ARG A 284 -10.09 16.97 -0.77
CA ARG A 284 -8.79 17.56 -1.16
C ARG A 284 -8.32 17.07 -2.52
N GLN A 285 -8.42 15.77 -2.79
CA GLN A 285 -8.08 15.23 -4.12
C GLN A 285 -8.92 15.87 -5.22
N LEU A 286 -10.24 15.97 -5.02
CA LEU A 286 -11.12 16.61 -5.98
C LEU A 286 -10.75 18.09 -6.19
N ALA A 287 -10.52 18.84 -5.11
CA ALA A 287 -10.10 20.24 -5.19
C ALA A 287 -8.75 20.40 -5.92
N ALA A 288 -7.78 19.49 -5.67
CA ALA A 288 -6.47 19.51 -6.31
C ALA A 288 -6.55 19.36 -7.83
N THR A 289 -7.49 18.56 -8.36
CA THR A 289 -7.64 18.40 -9.82
C THR A 289 -8.02 19.72 -10.52
N PHE A 290 -8.74 20.61 -9.83
CA PHE A 290 -9.08 21.94 -10.36
C PHE A 290 -7.93 22.92 -10.16
N ALA A 291 -7.22 22.88 -9.04
CA ALA A 291 -6.07 23.73 -8.78
C ALA A 291 -4.92 23.43 -9.78
N ALA A 292 -4.65 22.17 -10.11
CA ALA A 292 -3.67 21.77 -11.11
C ALA A 292 -4.03 22.27 -12.52
N GLY A 293 -5.28 22.11 -12.95
CA GLY A 293 -5.76 22.64 -14.25
C GLY A 293 -5.69 24.18 -14.34
N PHE A 294 -5.73 24.84 -13.17
CA PHE A 294 -5.50 26.28 -13.10
C PHE A 294 -4.03 26.65 -13.33
N ALA A 295 -3.10 25.95 -12.68
CA ALA A 295 -1.66 26.17 -12.83
C ALA A 295 -1.19 25.92 -14.29
N GLU A 296 -1.72 24.89 -14.96
CA GLU A 296 -1.44 24.61 -16.37
C GLU A 296 -1.95 25.71 -17.31
N ARG A 297 -3.10 26.28 -17.02
CA ARG A 297 -3.72 27.32 -17.84
C ARG A 297 -3.08 28.69 -17.65
N PHE A 298 -2.37 28.90 -16.55
CA PHE A 298 -1.68 30.14 -16.18
C PHE A 298 -0.26 29.85 -15.68
N PRO A 299 0.64 29.33 -16.54
CA PRO A 299 1.99 28.89 -16.15
C PRO A 299 2.86 30.04 -15.59
N ASP A 300 2.52 31.29 -15.91
CA ASP A 300 3.22 32.50 -15.40
C ASP A 300 2.63 33.05 -14.10
N ALA A 301 1.58 32.43 -13.56
CA ALA A 301 1.02 32.77 -12.25
C ALA A 301 1.84 32.16 -11.11
N HIS A 302 3.15 32.29 -11.18
CA HIS A 302 3.99 32.23 -9.98
C HIS A 302 3.62 33.41 -9.12
N PHE A 303 2.90 33.15 -8.01
CA PHE A 303 2.63 34.20 -7.03
C PHE A 303 3.98 34.68 -6.48
N PRO A 304 4.40 35.91 -6.83
CA PRO A 304 5.69 36.39 -6.37
C PRO A 304 5.69 36.48 -4.84
N THR A 305 6.80 36.09 -4.23
CA THR A 305 6.99 36.32 -2.80
C THR A 305 6.76 37.77 -2.46
N ARG A 306 6.34 38.09 -1.24
CA ARG A 306 6.08 39.46 -0.77
C ARG A 306 7.24 40.44 -1.09
N GLU A 307 8.48 39.97 -1.10
CA GLU A 307 9.68 40.68 -1.45
C GLU A 307 9.80 40.98 -2.95
N ALA A 308 9.44 39.99 -3.81
CA ALA A 308 9.41 40.20 -5.25
C ALA A 308 8.27 41.14 -5.68
N LEU A 309 7.14 41.14 -4.95
CA LEU A 309 6.03 42.08 -5.15
C LEU A 309 6.44 43.51 -4.76
N ALA A 310 7.10 43.68 -3.62
CA ALA A 310 7.56 44.99 -3.14
C ALA A 310 8.58 45.64 -4.10
N ALA A 311 9.42 44.85 -4.77
CA ALA A 311 10.40 45.32 -5.73
C ALA A 311 9.84 45.73 -7.10
N ARG A 312 8.60 45.29 -7.44
CA ARG A 312 7.98 45.49 -8.76
C ARG A 312 6.75 46.43 -8.79
N LEU A 313 6.39 47.00 -7.65
CA LEU A 313 5.16 47.81 -7.47
C LEU A 313 4.95 49.06 -8.35
N PRO A 314 5.92 49.69 -9.07
CA PRO A 314 5.60 50.85 -9.89
C PRO A 314 5.14 50.56 -11.32
N SER A 315 5.16 49.32 -11.82
CA SER A 315 5.02 49.09 -13.27
C SER A 315 4.14 47.90 -13.69
N MET A 316 3.36 47.29 -12.80
CA MET A 316 2.50 46.17 -13.19
C MET A 316 1.16 46.65 -13.75
N PRO A 317 0.76 46.19 -14.97
CA PRO A 317 -0.65 46.21 -15.36
C PRO A 317 -1.47 45.37 -14.37
N SER A 318 -2.73 45.73 -14.13
CA SER A 318 -3.63 45.06 -13.22
C SER A 318 -3.50 43.52 -13.31
N MET A 319 -3.26 42.83 -12.19
CA MET A 319 -3.23 41.38 -12.18
C MET A 319 -4.50 40.81 -12.83
N PRO A 320 -4.40 39.81 -13.71
CA PRO A 320 -5.57 39.15 -14.25
C PRO A 320 -6.43 38.67 -13.08
N SER A 321 -7.73 38.98 -13.13
CA SER A 321 -8.66 38.53 -12.10
C SER A 321 -8.63 36.99 -12.03
N MET A 322 -8.52 36.44 -10.83
CA MET A 322 -8.61 34.98 -10.65
C MET A 322 -9.93 34.48 -11.29
N PRO A 323 -9.88 33.38 -12.04
CA PRO A 323 -11.09 32.81 -12.65
C PRO A 323 -12.11 32.47 -11.56
N PRO A 324 -13.40 32.42 -11.92
CA PRO A 324 -14.42 31.99 -10.98
C PRO A 324 -14.13 30.60 -10.43
N LEU A 325 -14.52 30.37 -9.19
CA LEU A 325 -14.45 29.01 -8.61
C LEU A 325 -15.35 28.08 -9.45
N PRO A 326 -14.96 26.80 -9.59
CA PRO A 326 -15.82 25.84 -10.25
C PRO A 326 -17.16 25.74 -9.51
N SER A 327 -18.25 25.65 -10.26
CA SER A 327 -19.56 25.43 -9.69
C SER A 327 -19.64 24.05 -9.00
N ARG A 328 -20.60 23.86 -8.09
CA ARG A 328 -20.84 22.53 -7.51
C ARG A 328 -21.18 21.48 -8.57
N GLU A 329 -21.81 21.87 -9.68
CA GLU A 329 -22.14 20.98 -10.79
C GLU A 329 -20.89 20.51 -11.53
N GLU A 330 -19.92 21.40 -11.78
CA GLU A 330 -18.62 21.04 -12.37
C GLU A 330 -17.82 20.13 -11.45
N LEU A 331 -17.78 20.43 -10.15
CA LEU A 331 -17.17 19.56 -9.15
C LEU A 331 -17.84 18.18 -9.11
N ALA A 332 -19.17 18.14 -9.17
CA ALA A 332 -19.91 16.88 -9.18
C ALA A 332 -19.67 16.09 -10.47
N ALA A 333 -19.56 16.74 -11.63
CA ALA A 333 -19.20 16.09 -12.88
C ALA A 333 -17.82 15.47 -12.80
N ARG A 334 -16.82 16.22 -12.30
CA ARG A 334 -15.46 15.71 -12.13
C ARG A 334 -15.36 14.59 -11.09
N ALA A 335 -16.11 14.68 -10.00
CA ALA A 335 -16.17 13.62 -9.00
C ALA A 335 -16.70 12.29 -9.57
N ARG A 336 -17.70 12.34 -10.46
CA ARG A 336 -18.20 11.14 -11.15
C ARG A 336 -17.18 10.50 -12.09
N GLU A 337 -16.27 11.30 -12.66
CA GLU A 337 -15.17 10.76 -13.48
C GLU A 337 -14.06 10.13 -12.63
N LEU A 338 -13.80 10.70 -11.44
CA LEU A 338 -12.74 10.23 -10.56
C LEU A 338 -13.13 9.00 -9.73
N PHE A 339 -14.41 8.83 -9.43
CA PHE A 339 -14.92 7.78 -8.54
C PHE A 339 -15.85 6.84 -9.28
N ASP A 340 -15.37 5.64 -9.60
CA ASP A 340 -16.19 4.55 -10.16
C ASP A 340 -17.26 4.04 -9.19
N GLY A 341 -17.14 4.37 -7.92
CA GLY A 341 -18.01 3.88 -6.85
C GLY A 341 -19.06 4.91 -6.43
N HIS A 342 -20.31 4.46 -6.29
CA HIS A 342 -21.33 5.25 -5.63
C HIS A 342 -21.06 5.31 -4.13
N THR A 343 -21.22 6.49 -3.53
CA THR A 343 -21.16 6.68 -2.08
C THR A 343 -22.30 7.58 -1.63
N VAL A 344 -22.88 7.27 -0.46
CA VAL A 344 -23.92 8.13 0.15
C VAL A 344 -23.36 9.50 0.57
N SER A 345 -22.03 9.65 0.68
CA SER A 345 -21.36 10.90 1.02
C SER A 345 -20.95 11.74 -0.20
N PHE A 346 -21.49 11.45 -1.39
CA PHE A 346 -21.10 12.16 -2.63
C PHE A 346 -21.28 13.67 -2.52
N ASP A 347 -22.45 14.11 -2.07
CA ASP A 347 -22.76 15.53 -1.93
C ASP A 347 -21.91 16.23 -0.87
N ASP A 348 -21.56 15.52 0.22
CA ASP A 348 -20.67 16.01 1.25
C ASP A 348 -19.24 16.21 0.72
N ILE A 349 -18.75 15.29 -0.13
CA ILE A 349 -17.44 15.41 -0.80
C ILE A 349 -17.42 16.66 -1.69
N VAL A 350 -18.43 16.83 -2.52
CA VAL A 350 -18.54 17.98 -3.45
C VAL A 350 -18.63 19.30 -2.67
N ALA A 351 -19.44 19.33 -1.62
CA ALA A 351 -19.58 20.52 -0.77
C ALA A 351 -18.24 20.87 -0.10
N ARG A 352 -17.54 19.90 0.47
CA ARG A 352 -16.25 20.13 1.14
C ARG A 352 -15.15 20.53 0.16
N ALA A 353 -15.09 19.94 -1.02
CA ALA A 353 -14.14 20.35 -2.07
C ALA A 353 -14.37 21.81 -2.50
N HIS A 354 -15.63 22.23 -2.62
CA HIS A 354 -15.95 23.62 -2.93
C HIS A 354 -15.50 24.59 -1.83
N GLU A 355 -15.69 24.23 -0.56
CA GLU A 355 -15.20 25.01 0.59
C GLU A 355 -13.67 25.13 0.56
N LEU A 356 -12.94 24.02 0.33
CA LEU A 356 -11.47 24.02 0.25
C LEU A 356 -10.95 24.95 -0.86
N LEU A 357 -11.60 24.94 -2.03
CA LEU A 357 -11.26 25.85 -3.11
C LEU A 357 -11.53 27.32 -2.77
N ALA A 358 -12.63 27.60 -2.04
CA ALA A 358 -12.92 28.95 -1.56
C ALA A 358 -11.89 29.43 -0.50
N GLU A 359 -11.51 28.56 0.43
CA GLU A 359 -10.46 28.82 1.41
C GLU A 359 -9.11 29.12 0.71
N TRP A 360 -8.74 28.31 -0.28
CA TRP A 360 -7.54 28.48 -1.08
C TRP A 360 -7.55 29.84 -1.83
N ARG A 361 -8.65 30.18 -2.50
CA ARG A 361 -8.81 31.43 -3.20
C ARG A 361 -8.66 32.62 -2.25
N ALA A 362 -9.33 32.59 -1.11
CA ALA A 362 -9.26 33.64 -0.11
C ALA A 362 -7.83 33.79 0.49
N ALA A 363 -7.09 32.70 0.62
CA ALA A 363 -5.69 32.76 1.04
C ALA A 363 -4.81 33.39 -0.04
N ALA A 364 -5.00 33.03 -1.30
CA ALA A 364 -4.28 33.61 -2.43
C ALA A 364 -4.53 35.12 -2.57
N GLU A 365 -5.79 35.56 -2.44
CA GLU A 365 -6.17 36.99 -2.47
C GLU A 365 -5.53 37.81 -1.33
N ARG A 366 -5.26 37.18 -0.18
CA ARG A 366 -4.57 37.83 0.95
C ARG A 366 -3.04 37.85 0.81
N GLY A 367 -2.47 37.28 -0.27
CA GLY A 367 -1.03 37.17 -0.46
C GLY A 367 -0.35 36.20 0.53
N ALA A 368 -1.12 35.33 1.15
CA ALA A 368 -0.66 34.35 2.14
C ALA A 368 -0.44 32.95 1.53
N ALA A 369 -0.71 32.78 0.24
CA ALA A 369 -0.56 31.50 -0.42
C ALA A 369 0.89 31.25 -0.85
N GLY A 370 1.69 30.72 0.07
CA GLY A 370 2.81 29.85 -0.34
C GLY A 370 2.23 28.50 -0.81
N ASP A 371 3.02 27.71 -1.55
CA ASP A 371 2.66 26.40 -2.13
C ASP A 371 2.09 25.38 -1.13
N ASP A 372 2.15 25.65 0.17
CA ASP A 372 1.68 24.80 1.27
C ASP A 372 0.24 25.06 1.75
N ALA A 373 -0.47 26.07 1.23
CA ALA A 373 -1.75 26.53 1.82
C ALA A 373 -2.88 25.50 1.78
N LEU A 374 -2.80 24.47 0.93
CA LEU A 374 -3.77 23.36 0.88
C LEU A 374 -3.13 21.98 0.99
N GLY A 375 -1.80 21.86 1.02
CA GLY A 375 -1.12 20.56 0.83
C GLY A 375 -1.48 19.95 -0.54
N LEU A 376 -1.81 20.79 -1.51
CA LEU A 376 -2.15 20.42 -2.88
C LEU A 376 -0.89 20.55 -3.72
N GLN A 377 -0.02 19.55 -3.68
CA GLN A 377 1.00 19.41 -4.71
C GLN A 377 0.34 18.84 -5.97
N PRO A 378 0.63 19.40 -7.17
CA PRO A 378 0.20 18.78 -8.41
C PRO A 378 0.82 17.38 -8.52
N ALA A 379 0.02 16.44 -8.99
CA ALA A 379 0.41 15.05 -9.23
C ALA A 379 1.52 14.93 -10.30
#